data_03abd719583ebc6e367d75e4475309d4
#
_entry.id   03abd719583ebc6e367d75e4475309d4
#
_cell.length_a   1.000
_cell.length_b   1.000
_cell.length_c   1.000
_cell.angle_alpha   90.00
_cell.angle_beta   90.00
_cell.angle_gamma   90.00
#
_symmetry.space_group_name_H-M   'P 1'
#
loop_
_entity.id
_entity.type
_entity.pdbx_description
1 polymer ?
#
loop_
_entity_poly.entity_id
_entity_poly.type
_entity_poly.pdbx_seq_one_letter_code
_entity_poly.pdbx_strand_id
1 'polypeptide(L)' 'MARIIDGENKNLIGKNLKRIRKKAKMSQQDLSNKLELLGVYVCRGSISRIEDMSRTVTDIELYAIADVLSVDLKELFE' A
#
# COMPACT_ATOMS: atom_id res chain seq x y z
N MET A 1 -24.91 11.21 6.42
CA MET A 1 -23.78 11.04 5.49
C MET A 1 -22.84 9.95 6.02
N ALA A 2 -22.47 9.02 5.17
CA ALA A 2 -21.56 7.96 5.58
C ALA A 2 -20.16 8.52 5.83
N ARG A 3 -19.46 7.96 6.79
CA ARG A 3 -18.06 8.33 7.05
C ARG A 3 -17.14 7.64 6.05
N ILE A 4 -16.14 8.36 5.58
CA ILE A 4 -15.09 7.77 4.76
C ILE A 4 -14.15 6.95 5.65
N ILE A 5 -13.85 7.47 6.85
CA ILE A 5 -12.97 6.81 7.81
C ILE A 5 -13.79 6.48 9.05
N ASP A 6 -13.78 5.22 9.46
CA ASP A 6 -14.60 4.73 10.57
C ASP A 6 -13.85 4.67 11.91
N GLY A 7 -12.61 5.12 11.95
CA GLY A 7 -11.81 5.14 13.18
C GLY A 7 -10.99 3.88 13.43
N GLU A 8 -11.35 2.77 12.82
CA GLU A 8 -10.58 1.53 12.93
C GLU A 8 -9.55 1.41 11.84
N ASN A 9 -9.93 1.78 10.62
CA ASN A 9 -9.04 1.72 9.48
C ASN A 9 -8.18 2.97 9.40
N LYS A 10 -6.88 2.78 9.24
CA LYS A 10 -5.91 3.87 9.19
C LYS A 10 -5.53 4.27 7.76
N ASN A 11 -5.98 3.50 6.77
CA ASN A 11 -5.80 3.85 5.37
C ASN A 11 -6.94 3.25 4.56
N LEU A 12 -7.05 3.66 3.31
CA LEU A 12 -8.11 3.21 2.41
C LEU A 12 -7.62 2.24 1.36
N ILE A 13 -6.31 2.03 1.26
CA ILE A 13 -5.72 1.33 0.12
C ILE A 13 -5.35 -0.13 0.41
N GLY A 14 -5.35 -0.53 1.69
CA GLY A 14 -4.74 -1.80 2.10
C GLY A 14 -5.23 -3.02 1.36
N LYS A 15 -6.55 -3.17 1.22
CA LYS A 15 -7.13 -4.34 0.55
C LYS A 15 -6.77 -4.36 -0.94
N ASN A 16 -6.84 -3.21 -1.59
CA ASN A 16 -6.48 -3.10 -3.00
C ASN A 16 -4.99 -3.32 -3.21
N LEU A 17 -4.16 -2.78 -2.32
CA LEU A 17 -2.72 -3.01 -2.38
C LEU A 17 -2.42 -4.50 -2.35
N LYS A 18 -3.00 -5.22 -1.41
CA LYS A 18 -2.79 -6.67 -1.28
C LYS A 18 -3.21 -7.40 -2.56
N ARG A 19 -4.39 -7.07 -3.07
CA ARG A 19 -4.93 -7.69 -4.29
C ARG A 19 -4.02 -7.42 -5.49
N ILE A 20 -3.62 -6.17 -5.69
CA ILE A 20 -2.78 -5.78 -6.82
C ILE A 20 -1.39 -6.40 -6.70
N ARG A 21 -0.83 -6.40 -5.50
CA ARG A 21 0.48 -7.01 -5.25
C ARG A 21 0.46 -8.50 -5.59
N LYS A 22 -0.56 -9.22 -5.12
CA LYS A 22 -0.69 -10.66 -5.39
C LYS A 22 -0.90 -10.93 -6.88
N LYS A 23 -1.68 -10.10 -7.55
CA LYS A 23 -1.89 -10.22 -8.99
C LYS A 23 -0.58 -10.02 -9.74
N ALA A 24 0.29 -9.17 -9.25
CA ALA A 24 1.62 -8.94 -9.82
C ALA A 24 2.64 -10.01 -9.40
N LYS A 25 2.19 -11.00 -8.61
CA LYS A 25 3.04 -12.11 -8.13
C LYS A 25 4.22 -11.63 -7.31
N MET A 26 4.01 -10.58 -6.53
CA MET A 26 5.01 -10.05 -5.61
C MET A 26 4.70 -10.49 -4.18
N SER A 27 5.75 -10.90 -3.45
CA SER A 27 5.63 -11.06 -2.00
C SER A 27 5.68 -9.68 -1.33
N GLN A 28 5.34 -9.63 -0.05
CA GLN A 28 5.51 -8.40 0.73
C GLN A 28 6.97 -7.98 0.76
N GLN A 29 7.88 -8.95 0.85
CA GLN A 29 9.31 -8.66 0.83
C GLN A 29 9.77 -8.12 -0.52
N ASP A 30 9.23 -8.65 -1.62
CA ASP A 30 9.55 -8.13 -2.96
C ASP A 30 9.16 -6.66 -3.08
N LEU A 31 7.97 -6.32 -2.60
CA LEU A 31 7.50 -4.93 -2.63
C LEU A 31 8.40 -4.05 -1.77
N SER A 32 8.76 -4.50 -0.58
CA SER A 32 9.67 -3.76 0.30
C SER A 32 11.00 -3.48 -0.41
N ASN A 33 11.57 -4.50 -1.05
CA ASN A 33 12.84 -4.37 -1.76
C ASN A 33 12.76 -3.37 -2.92
N LYS A 34 11.66 -3.41 -3.67
CA LYS A 34 11.48 -2.48 -4.79
C LYS A 34 11.28 -1.04 -4.33
N LEU A 35 10.57 -0.84 -3.23
CA LEU A 35 10.42 0.49 -2.64
C LEU A 35 11.77 1.05 -2.17
N GLU A 36 12.60 0.20 -1.59
CA GLU A 36 13.93 0.60 -1.14
C GLU A 36 14.78 1.13 -2.29
N LEU A 37 14.65 0.54 -3.47
CA LEU A 37 15.37 1.02 -4.65
C LEU A 37 14.97 2.44 -5.06
N LEU A 38 13.79 2.88 -4.66
CA LEU A 38 13.31 4.24 -4.88
C LEU A 38 13.64 5.17 -3.71
N GLY A 39 14.34 4.67 -2.70
CA GLY A 39 14.65 5.45 -1.51
C GLY A 39 13.52 5.52 -0.50
N VAL A 40 12.51 4.67 -0.65
CA VAL A 40 11.34 4.64 0.24
C VAL A 40 11.42 3.38 1.09
N TYR A 41 11.67 3.55 2.38
CA TYR A 41 11.95 2.42 3.27
C TYR A 41 10.69 2.01 4.01
N VAL A 42 10.05 0.95 3.53
CA VAL A 42 8.87 0.36 4.16
C VAL A 42 9.17 -1.13 4.31
N CYS A 43 9.42 -1.57 5.54
CA CYS A 43 9.77 -2.97 5.77
C CYS A 43 8.55 -3.87 5.57
N ARG A 44 8.82 -5.17 5.42
CA ARG A 44 7.76 -6.17 5.22
C ARG A 44 6.66 -6.08 6.28
N GLY A 45 7.04 -5.92 7.53
CA GLY A 45 6.06 -5.79 8.62
C GLY A 45 5.19 -4.56 8.47
N SER A 46 5.75 -3.45 7.99
CA SER A 46 4.97 -2.24 7.73
C SER A 46 4.02 -2.44 6.55
N ILE A 47 4.46 -3.15 5.50
CA ILE A 47 3.59 -3.49 4.38
C ILE A 47 2.41 -4.34 4.86
N SER A 48 2.68 -5.33 5.71
CA SER A 48 1.62 -6.14 6.30
C SER A 48 0.60 -5.28 7.03
N ARG A 49 1.06 -4.30 7.80
CA ARG A 49 0.15 -3.39 8.54
C ARG A 49 -0.60 -2.44 7.61
N ILE A 50 -0.02 -2.05 6.50
CA ILE A 50 -0.75 -1.26 5.49
C ILE A 50 -1.87 -2.13 4.91
N GLU A 51 -1.57 -3.37 4.57
CA GLU A 51 -2.54 -4.28 3.94
C GLU A 51 -3.71 -4.64 4.85
N ASP A 52 -3.49 -4.71 6.16
CA ASP A 52 -4.58 -4.93 7.10
C ASP A 52 -5.20 -3.61 7.60
N MET A 53 -4.75 -2.48 7.06
CA MET A 53 -5.26 -1.14 7.33
C MET A 53 -5.08 -0.68 8.79
N SER A 54 -4.07 -1.21 9.46
CA SER A 54 -3.76 -0.82 10.85
C SER A 54 -2.68 0.26 10.95
N ARG A 55 -2.22 0.78 9.82
CA ARG A 55 -1.17 1.79 9.74
C ARG A 55 -1.56 2.85 8.72
N THR A 56 -1.21 4.11 8.99
CA THR A 56 -1.37 5.18 8.00
C THR A 56 -0.34 5.02 6.88
N VAL A 57 -0.63 5.65 5.74
CA VAL A 57 0.26 5.65 4.57
C VAL A 57 0.54 7.11 4.22
N THR A 58 1.81 7.46 4.10
CA THR A 58 2.18 8.81 3.68
C THR A 58 1.99 8.97 2.17
N ASP A 59 1.92 10.22 1.71
CA ASP A 59 1.78 10.48 0.27
C ASP A 59 3.00 9.98 -0.51
N ILE A 60 4.19 10.09 0.07
CA ILE A 60 5.41 9.58 -0.56
C ILE A 60 5.32 8.06 -0.72
N GLU A 61 4.89 7.36 0.33
CA GLU A 61 4.72 5.91 0.28
C GLU A 61 3.67 5.51 -0.75
N LEU A 62 2.55 6.22 -0.77
CA LEU A 62 1.46 5.96 -1.70
C LEU A 62 1.93 6.11 -3.15
N TYR A 63 2.62 7.19 -3.45
CA TYR A 63 3.16 7.44 -4.78
C TYR A 63 4.13 6.33 -5.21
N ALA A 64 5.06 5.97 -4.32
CA ALA A 64 6.05 4.94 -4.61
C ALA A 64 5.42 3.57 -4.81
N ILE A 65 4.41 3.22 -4.02
CA ILE A 65 3.68 1.95 -4.17
C ILE A 65 3.01 1.89 -5.54
N ALA A 66 2.32 2.95 -5.94
CA ALA A 66 1.67 3.00 -7.24
C ALA A 66 2.69 2.85 -8.37
N ASP A 67 3.83 3.50 -8.23
CA ASP A 67 4.90 3.44 -9.23
C ASP A 67 5.46 2.01 -9.36
N VAL A 68 5.77 1.38 -8.23
CA VAL A 68 6.31 0.00 -8.23
C VAL A 68 5.32 -0.97 -8.85
N LEU A 69 4.04 -0.81 -8.56
CA LEU A 69 3.00 -1.71 -9.06
C LEU A 69 2.51 -1.32 -10.46
N SER A 70 2.99 -0.22 -11.01
CA SER A 70 2.61 0.30 -12.34
C SER A 70 1.10 0.51 -12.47
N VAL A 71 0.50 1.08 -11.45
CA VAL A 71 -0.94 1.38 -11.43
C VAL A 71 -1.16 2.87 -11.16
N ASP A 72 -2.32 3.37 -11.55
CA ASP A 72 -2.74 4.72 -11.20
C ASP A 72 -3.08 4.77 -9.72
N LEU A 73 -2.84 5.92 -9.10
CA LEU A 73 -3.21 6.12 -7.69
C LEU A 73 -4.68 5.76 -7.45
N LYS A 74 -5.54 6.10 -8.40
CA LYS A 74 -6.97 5.82 -8.30
C LYS A 74 -7.27 4.33 -8.10
N GLU A 75 -6.51 3.46 -8.74
CA GLU A 75 -6.71 2.02 -8.63
C GLU A 75 -6.51 1.50 -7.21
N LEU A 76 -5.69 2.19 -6.42
CA LEU A 76 -5.49 1.81 -5.03
C LEU A 76 -6.70 2.13 -4.16
N PHE A 77 -7.59 2.99 -4.62
CA PHE A 77 -8.78 3.41 -3.87
C PHE A 77 -10.07 2.75 -4.36
N GLU A 78 -10.00 1.95 -5.38
CA GLU A 78 -11.19 1.26 -5.94
C GLU A 78 -11.53 -0.04 -5.14
#